data_e19fcfab176717e1271312dc68000e8c
#
_entry.id   e19fcfab176717e1271312dc68000e8c
#
_cell.length_a   1.000
_cell.length_b   1.000
_cell.length_c   1.000
_cell.angle_alpha   90.00
_cell.angle_beta   90.00
_cell.angle_gamma   90.00
#
_symmetry.space_group_name_H-M   'P 1'
#
loop_
_entity.id
_entity.type
_entity.pdbx_description
1 polymer ?
#
loop_
_entity_poly.entity_id
_entity_poly.type
_entity_poly.pdbx_seq_one_letter_code
_entity_poly.pdbx_strand_id
1 'polypeptide(L)'
;DGTTLCVQGTARFRTGVNLNCGNSGTTMRLLTGFCAGKNIEAKLFGDESLSSRPMARVAAPLSLLGADVRTTDGHAPVYVSPAPLKGTEVELSVASAQVKSAVLLAGLSAEGRTAVTEPQKTRDHTERLLAAMGADIRTEGRRTEIGRSRLKAVNVRVPADISSAAYFMALGALKGRTLCKNVGLNPTRTGILTAFDRLGVRYSILSRQASGGEETGDILVEKSDLHAISLTAEDVPSMIDELPLIALLCAFAEGESRISGAREL
;
A
#
# COMPACT_ATOMS: atom_id res chain seq x y z
N ASP A 1 -20.42 -13.14 12.96
CA ASP A 1 -21.28 -12.19 12.24
C ASP A 1 -20.73 -11.81 10.85
N GLY A 2 -19.61 -12.45 10.42
CA GLY A 2 -18.98 -12.22 9.13
C GLY A 2 -18.19 -10.89 9.00
N THR A 3 -18.13 -10.10 10.06
CA THR A 3 -17.47 -8.78 10.07
C THR A 3 -16.17 -8.76 10.89
N THR A 4 -15.91 -9.80 11.67
CA THR A 4 -14.74 -9.90 12.52
C THR A 4 -13.87 -11.08 12.12
N LEU A 5 -12.58 -10.84 11.85
CA LEU A 5 -11.57 -11.86 11.64
C LEU A 5 -10.67 -11.93 12.86
N CYS A 6 -10.61 -13.10 13.51
CA CYS A 6 -9.67 -13.36 14.58
C CYS A 6 -8.50 -14.21 14.04
N VAL A 7 -7.29 -13.68 14.12
CA VAL A 7 -6.07 -14.38 13.68
C VAL A 7 -5.31 -14.84 14.92
N GLN A 8 -5.23 -16.16 15.10
CA GLN A 8 -4.39 -16.76 16.13
C GLN A 8 -2.96 -16.90 15.60
N GLY A 9 -2.03 -16.13 16.15
CA GLY A 9 -0.63 -16.18 15.76
C GLY A 9 0.03 -17.51 16.13
N THR A 10 1.01 -17.92 15.33
CA THR A 10 1.84 -19.12 15.59
C THR A 10 3.31 -18.77 15.45
N ALA A 11 4.15 -19.42 16.27
CA ALA A 11 5.60 -19.38 16.13
C ALA A 11 6.15 -20.47 15.18
N ARG A 12 5.30 -21.40 14.75
CA ARG A 12 5.69 -22.51 13.88
C ARG A 12 4.99 -22.38 12.54
N PHE A 13 5.76 -22.36 11.48
CA PHE A 13 5.27 -22.32 10.11
C PHE A 13 5.57 -23.65 9.43
N ARG A 14 4.66 -24.07 8.54
CA ARG A 14 4.95 -25.16 7.59
C ARG A 14 5.94 -24.65 6.57
N THR A 15 6.83 -25.52 6.13
CA THR A 15 7.80 -25.26 5.06
C THR A 15 7.56 -26.21 3.89
N GLY A 16 8.13 -25.95 2.72
CA GLY A 16 7.85 -26.71 1.50
C GLY A 16 6.40 -26.51 0.99
N VAL A 17 5.87 -25.28 1.11
CA VAL A 17 4.46 -24.98 0.81
C VAL A 17 4.26 -24.40 -0.58
N ASN A 18 3.12 -24.74 -1.19
CA ASN A 18 2.64 -24.11 -2.41
C ASN A 18 1.54 -23.10 -2.08
N LEU A 19 1.77 -21.82 -2.39
CA LEU A 19 0.90 -20.71 -2.05
C LEU A 19 0.26 -20.14 -3.31
N ASN A 20 -1.04 -20.38 -3.48
CA ASN A 20 -1.81 -19.79 -4.55
C ASN A 20 -2.22 -18.35 -4.16
N CYS A 21 -1.71 -17.36 -4.88
CA CYS A 21 -1.98 -15.94 -4.66
C CYS A 21 -3.17 -15.41 -5.50
N GLY A 22 -3.85 -16.29 -6.26
CA GLY A 22 -4.95 -15.89 -7.16
C GLY A 22 -4.48 -14.82 -8.15
N ASN A 23 -5.18 -13.69 -8.22
CA ASN A 23 -4.79 -12.52 -9.02
C ASN A 23 -4.06 -11.43 -8.21
N SER A 24 -3.66 -11.71 -6.98
CA SER A 24 -3.13 -10.68 -6.07
C SER A 24 -1.62 -10.55 -6.12
N GLY A 25 -1.12 -9.53 -6.82
CA GLY A 25 0.29 -9.15 -6.79
C GLY A 25 0.76 -8.69 -5.42
N THR A 26 -0.11 -8.05 -4.63
CA THR A 26 0.17 -7.66 -3.24
C THR A 26 0.44 -8.89 -2.39
N THR A 27 -0.47 -9.88 -2.43
CA THR A 27 -0.31 -11.13 -1.68
C THR A 27 1.02 -11.81 -2.02
N MET A 28 1.31 -11.97 -3.32
CA MET A 28 2.54 -12.63 -3.76
C MET A 28 3.79 -11.91 -3.27
N ARG A 29 3.88 -10.58 -3.46
CA ARG A 29 5.07 -9.81 -3.08
C ARG A 29 5.29 -9.78 -1.57
N LEU A 30 4.23 -9.54 -0.78
CA LEU A 30 4.34 -9.49 0.67
C LEU A 30 4.70 -10.87 1.26
N LEU A 31 4.06 -11.94 0.77
CA LEU A 31 4.38 -13.30 1.21
C LEU A 31 5.80 -13.72 0.80
N THR A 32 6.33 -13.27 -0.33
CA THR A 32 7.73 -13.53 -0.69
C THR A 32 8.67 -12.97 0.38
N GLY A 33 8.49 -11.70 0.78
CA GLY A 33 9.29 -11.09 1.85
C GLY A 33 9.09 -11.78 3.21
N PHE A 34 7.85 -12.12 3.54
CA PHE A 34 7.53 -12.83 4.79
C PHE A 34 8.16 -14.23 4.84
N CYS A 35 8.04 -15.01 3.76
CA CYS A 35 8.62 -16.36 3.69
C CYS A 35 10.14 -16.31 3.80
N ALA A 36 10.80 -15.36 3.10
CA ALA A 36 12.24 -15.14 3.24
C ALA A 36 12.63 -14.82 4.67
N GLY A 37 11.93 -13.87 5.33
CA GLY A 37 12.19 -13.49 6.72
C GLY A 37 11.95 -14.61 7.75
N LYS A 38 11.06 -15.55 7.45
CA LYS A 38 10.72 -16.67 8.34
C LYS A 38 11.41 -17.98 7.99
N ASN A 39 12.33 -17.98 7.02
CA ASN A 39 12.99 -19.18 6.51
C ASN A 39 12.00 -20.28 6.06
N ILE A 40 10.93 -19.87 5.39
CA ILE A 40 9.92 -20.77 4.87
C ILE A 40 10.26 -21.08 3.41
N GLU A 41 10.49 -22.36 3.11
CA GLU A 41 10.54 -22.80 1.73
C GLU A 41 9.14 -22.73 1.13
N ALA A 42 8.99 -21.98 0.02
CA ALA A 42 7.70 -21.74 -0.58
C ALA A 42 7.79 -21.58 -2.11
N LYS A 43 6.75 -22.09 -2.81
CA LYS A 43 6.45 -21.75 -4.19
C LYS A 43 5.19 -20.90 -4.22
N LEU A 44 5.30 -19.66 -4.71
CA LEU A 44 4.17 -18.75 -4.86
C LEU A 44 3.78 -18.68 -6.35
N PHE A 45 2.50 -18.84 -6.64
CA PHE A 45 1.95 -18.83 -7.99
C PHE A 45 0.57 -18.18 -8.00
N GLY A 46 0.02 -17.93 -9.18
CA GLY A 46 -1.30 -17.37 -9.35
C GLY A 46 -1.87 -17.62 -10.73
N ASP A 47 -2.88 -16.86 -11.10
CA ASP A 47 -3.49 -16.95 -12.41
C ASP A 47 -2.60 -16.37 -13.54
N GLU A 48 -3.06 -16.42 -14.76
CA GLU A 48 -2.35 -15.94 -15.95
C GLU A 48 -2.03 -14.44 -15.86
N SER A 49 -2.98 -13.63 -15.40
CA SER A 49 -2.81 -12.19 -15.22
C SER A 49 -1.74 -11.87 -14.16
N LEU A 50 -1.73 -12.58 -13.03
CA LEU A 50 -0.68 -12.41 -12.02
C LEU A 50 0.67 -12.89 -12.54
N SER A 51 0.69 -13.97 -13.31
CA SER A 51 1.91 -14.56 -13.86
C SER A 51 2.60 -13.67 -14.90
N SER A 52 1.88 -12.77 -15.55
CA SER A 52 2.44 -11.76 -16.46
C SER A 52 3.08 -10.57 -15.74
N ARG A 53 2.84 -10.38 -14.43
CA ARG A 53 3.36 -9.23 -13.68
C ARG A 53 4.82 -9.44 -13.30
N PRO A 54 5.67 -8.37 -13.34
CA PRO A 54 7.08 -8.49 -13.00
C PRO A 54 7.27 -8.77 -11.50
N MET A 55 7.96 -9.88 -11.18
CA MET A 55 8.33 -10.31 -9.84
C MET A 55 9.83 -10.14 -9.55
N ALA A 56 10.65 -9.91 -10.56
CA ALA A 56 12.05 -9.53 -10.38
C ALA A 56 12.20 -8.28 -9.50
N ARG A 57 11.21 -7.36 -9.54
CA ARG A 57 11.18 -6.14 -8.72
C ARG A 57 11.20 -6.40 -7.21
N VAL A 58 10.70 -7.55 -6.76
CA VAL A 58 10.74 -7.92 -5.33
C VAL A 58 11.89 -8.88 -5.04
N ALA A 59 12.25 -9.75 -5.97
CA ALA A 59 13.35 -10.70 -5.79
C ALA A 59 14.70 -9.99 -5.63
N ALA A 60 15.02 -9.03 -6.51
CA ALA A 60 16.29 -8.33 -6.50
C ALA A 60 16.57 -7.58 -5.17
N PRO A 61 15.66 -6.74 -4.63
CA PRO A 61 15.84 -6.12 -3.31
C PRO A 61 16.00 -7.12 -2.16
N LEU A 62 15.25 -8.23 -2.16
CA LEU A 62 15.36 -9.26 -1.14
C LEU A 62 16.69 -10.00 -1.20
N SER A 63 17.24 -10.20 -2.41
CA SER A 63 18.56 -10.82 -2.58
C SER A 63 19.69 -9.98 -1.99
N LEU A 64 19.55 -8.65 -1.90
CA LEU A 64 20.50 -7.78 -1.20
C LEU A 64 20.60 -8.08 0.30
N LEU A 65 19.51 -8.56 0.90
CA LEU A 65 19.49 -9.03 2.29
C LEU A 65 20.07 -10.46 2.45
N GLY A 66 20.41 -11.13 1.33
CA GLY A 66 20.86 -12.52 1.32
C GLY A 66 19.74 -13.54 1.12
N ALA A 67 18.51 -13.12 0.78
CA ALA A 67 17.43 -14.04 0.53
C ALA A 67 17.65 -14.84 -0.77
N ASP A 68 17.40 -16.16 -0.74
CA ASP A 68 17.33 -17.01 -1.94
C ASP A 68 15.91 -16.96 -2.51
N VAL A 69 15.71 -16.02 -3.42
CA VAL A 69 14.44 -15.81 -4.14
C VAL A 69 14.67 -15.93 -5.63
N ARG A 70 14.00 -16.89 -6.24
CA ARG A 70 14.09 -17.18 -7.68
C ARG A 70 12.74 -16.96 -8.35
N THR A 71 12.79 -16.43 -9.56
CA THR A 71 11.62 -16.20 -10.42
C THR A 71 11.80 -16.95 -11.73
N THR A 72 10.73 -17.17 -12.46
CA THR A 72 10.78 -17.71 -13.82
C THR A 72 10.75 -16.55 -14.82
N ASP A 73 11.88 -16.27 -15.47
CA ASP A 73 12.03 -15.17 -16.41
C ASP A 73 11.58 -13.80 -15.86
N GLY A 74 11.83 -13.57 -14.55
CA GLY A 74 11.41 -12.34 -13.87
C GLY A 74 9.96 -12.31 -13.42
N HIS A 75 9.21 -13.38 -13.58
CA HIS A 75 7.77 -13.51 -13.31
C HIS A 75 7.46 -14.64 -12.33
N ALA A 76 6.17 -14.88 -12.05
CA ALA A 76 5.74 -16.05 -11.31
C ALA A 76 5.90 -17.35 -12.18
N PRO A 77 6.07 -18.51 -11.53
CA PRO A 77 6.14 -18.73 -10.10
C PRO A 77 7.40 -18.18 -9.43
N VAL A 78 7.23 -17.75 -8.18
CA VAL A 78 8.34 -17.29 -7.31
C VAL A 78 8.69 -18.40 -6.34
N TYR A 79 9.96 -18.73 -6.24
CA TYR A 79 10.48 -19.74 -5.30
C TYR A 79 11.30 -19.03 -4.23
N VAL A 80 11.02 -19.35 -2.98
CA VAL A 80 11.76 -18.87 -1.81
C VAL A 80 12.38 -20.06 -1.13
N SER A 81 13.70 -20.03 -0.91
CA SER A 81 14.42 -21.02 -0.12
C SER A 81 14.94 -20.41 1.18
N PRO A 82 15.05 -21.19 2.27
CA PRO A 82 15.63 -20.73 3.52
C PRO A 82 17.06 -20.21 3.33
N ALA A 83 17.31 -18.99 3.80
CA ALA A 83 18.65 -18.39 3.78
C ALA A 83 18.82 -17.43 4.98
N PRO A 84 20.03 -17.28 5.52
CA PRO A 84 20.29 -16.30 6.58
C PRO A 84 20.21 -14.88 6.00
N LEU A 85 19.40 -14.03 6.63
CA LEU A 85 19.25 -12.64 6.20
C LEU A 85 20.13 -11.72 7.04
N LYS A 86 20.78 -10.77 6.37
CA LYS A 86 21.50 -9.66 6.98
C LYS A 86 20.86 -8.33 6.59
N GLY A 87 20.65 -7.49 7.60
CA GLY A 87 20.17 -6.13 7.38
C GLY A 87 21.16 -5.33 6.54
N THR A 88 20.64 -4.60 5.59
CA THR A 88 21.42 -3.77 4.65
C THR A 88 20.60 -2.57 4.20
N GLU A 89 21.24 -1.65 3.53
CA GLU A 89 20.56 -0.55 2.84
C GLU A 89 20.12 -0.99 1.44
N VAL A 90 18.87 -0.72 1.12
CA VAL A 90 18.21 -1.08 -0.14
C VAL A 90 17.67 0.18 -0.77
N GLU A 91 18.16 0.54 -1.94
CA GLU A 91 17.60 1.60 -2.76
C GLU A 91 16.65 0.99 -3.79
N LEU A 92 15.39 1.40 -3.77
CA LEU A 92 14.41 0.93 -4.75
C LEU A 92 14.54 1.71 -6.05
N SER A 93 14.61 1.00 -7.17
CA SER A 93 14.65 1.61 -8.50
C SER A 93 13.28 2.14 -8.96
N VAL A 94 12.20 1.69 -8.34
CA VAL A 94 10.82 2.10 -8.64
C VAL A 94 10.05 2.40 -7.36
N ALA A 95 9.13 3.35 -7.42
CA ALA A 95 8.22 3.66 -6.32
C ALA A 95 7.19 2.54 -6.16
N SER A 96 7.39 1.64 -5.19
CA SER A 96 6.51 0.51 -4.95
C SER A 96 6.35 0.20 -3.47
N ALA A 97 5.18 0.54 -2.92
CA ALA A 97 4.84 0.19 -1.55
C ALA A 97 4.90 -1.32 -1.28
N GLN A 98 4.55 -2.14 -2.27
CA GLN A 98 4.56 -3.60 -2.13
C GLN A 98 5.98 -4.16 -2.02
N VAL A 99 6.93 -3.63 -2.80
CA VAL A 99 8.33 -4.02 -2.73
C VAL A 99 8.94 -3.55 -1.41
N LYS A 100 8.72 -2.30 -1.02
CA LYS A 100 9.13 -1.79 0.29
C LYS A 100 8.60 -2.68 1.42
N SER A 101 7.31 -2.98 1.42
CA SER A 101 6.68 -3.83 2.43
C SER A 101 7.30 -5.22 2.48
N ALA A 102 7.61 -5.83 1.33
CA ALA A 102 8.28 -7.13 1.29
C ALA A 102 9.66 -7.10 1.95
N VAL A 103 10.46 -6.07 1.67
CA VAL A 103 11.79 -5.87 2.28
C VAL A 103 11.68 -5.63 3.79
N LEU A 104 10.71 -4.81 4.24
CA LEU A 104 10.47 -4.57 5.67
C LEU A 104 10.04 -5.84 6.40
N LEU A 105 9.16 -6.67 5.79
CA LEU A 105 8.75 -7.95 6.38
C LEU A 105 9.92 -8.94 6.50
N ALA A 106 10.81 -8.98 5.52
CA ALA A 106 12.05 -9.77 5.61
C ALA A 106 12.99 -9.21 6.68
N GLY A 107 13.16 -7.89 6.73
CA GLY A 107 13.99 -7.16 7.68
C GLY A 107 13.61 -7.37 9.16
N LEU A 108 12.34 -7.67 9.45
CA LEU A 108 11.90 -8.03 10.82
C LEU A 108 12.65 -9.22 11.44
N SER A 109 13.27 -10.06 10.62
CA SER A 109 13.98 -11.26 11.07
C SER A 109 15.47 -11.24 10.70
N ALA A 110 15.91 -10.27 9.90
CA ALA A 110 17.32 -10.13 9.50
C ALA A 110 18.23 -9.81 10.69
N GLU A 111 19.48 -10.20 10.59
CA GLU A 111 20.53 -9.81 11.55
C GLU A 111 20.92 -8.35 11.26
N GLY A 112 20.92 -7.50 12.27
CA GLY A 112 21.17 -6.06 12.14
C GLY A 112 19.93 -5.28 11.71
N ARG A 113 20.12 -4.13 11.08
CA ARG A 113 19.06 -3.21 10.64
C ARG A 113 18.95 -3.21 9.11
N THR A 114 17.73 -3.19 8.63
CA THR A 114 17.42 -3.06 7.20
C THR A 114 16.86 -1.68 6.94
N ALA A 115 17.40 -0.96 5.97
CA ALA A 115 16.88 0.32 5.53
C ALA A 115 16.42 0.24 4.07
N VAL A 116 15.29 0.87 3.77
CA VAL A 116 14.73 0.98 2.41
C VAL A 116 14.57 2.44 2.07
N THR A 117 15.16 2.85 0.96
CA THR A 117 14.99 4.20 0.40
C THR A 117 14.19 4.13 -0.89
N GLU A 118 13.10 4.88 -0.94
CA GLU A 118 12.23 4.96 -2.11
C GLU A 118 12.62 6.13 -3.01
N PRO A 119 12.52 6.01 -4.35
CA PRO A 119 12.73 7.15 -5.25
C PRO A 119 11.67 8.24 -5.07
N GLN A 120 10.46 7.83 -4.68
CA GLN A 120 9.31 8.70 -4.36
C GLN A 120 8.51 8.06 -3.22
N LYS A 121 7.95 8.86 -2.31
CA LYS A 121 7.19 8.35 -1.18
C LYS A 121 5.95 7.59 -1.66
N THR A 122 5.80 6.36 -1.18
CA THR A 122 4.64 5.51 -1.44
C THR A 122 3.79 5.30 -0.19
N ARG A 123 2.73 4.50 -0.31
CA ARG A 123 1.83 4.11 0.79
C ARG A 123 2.62 3.53 1.96
N ASP A 124 2.27 3.91 3.20
CA ASP A 124 3.00 3.58 4.43
C ASP A 124 2.21 2.70 5.42
N HIS A 125 1.19 1.99 4.93
CA HIS A 125 0.34 1.12 5.76
C HIS A 125 1.12 0.06 6.53
N THR A 126 2.13 -0.54 5.90
CA THR A 126 2.97 -1.57 6.54
C THR A 126 3.78 -0.98 7.68
N GLU A 127 4.38 0.18 7.50
CA GLU A 127 5.14 0.89 8.52
C GLU A 127 4.27 1.23 9.73
N ARG A 128 3.09 1.77 9.50
CA ARG A 128 2.13 2.13 10.54
C ARG A 128 1.66 0.92 11.33
N LEU A 129 1.28 -0.15 10.63
CA LEU A 129 0.83 -1.38 11.29
C LEU A 129 1.96 -2.03 12.07
N LEU A 130 3.17 -2.13 11.50
CA LEU A 130 4.33 -2.70 12.21
C LEU A 130 4.70 -1.87 13.43
N ALA A 131 4.68 -0.55 13.35
CA ALA A 131 4.90 0.34 14.49
C ALA A 131 3.83 0.12 15.59
N ALA A 132 2.55 0.03 15.21
CA ALA A 132 1.46 -0.27 16.15
C ALA A 132 1.63 -1.64 16.81
N MET A 133 2.19 -2.63 16.11
CA MET A 133 2.52 -3.96 16.63
C MET A 133 3.83 -3.97 17.45
N GLY A 134 4.49 -2.83 17.61
CA GLY A 134 5.70 -2.68 18.44
C GLY A 134 6.99 -3.05 17.74
N ALA A 135 7.05 -3.00 16.41
CA ALA A 135 8.30 -3.11 15.67
C ALA A 135 9.25 -1.93 15.97
N ASP A 136 10.55 -2.21 15.98
CA ASP A 136 11.59 -1.18 15.97
C ASP A 136 11.74 -0.63 14.54
N ILE A 137 10.86 0.29 14.16
CA ILE A 137 10.77 0.87 12.83
C ILE A 137 10.77 2.39 12.90
N ARG A 138 11.46 3.03 11.97
CA ARG A 138 11.53 4.48 11.81
C ARG A 138 11.41 4.86 10.35
N THR A 139 10.69 5.93 10.07
CA THR A 139 10.60 6.51 8.72
C THR A 139 10.98 7.98 8.76
N GLU A 140 11.95 8.37 7.96
CA GLU A 140 12.40 9.74 7.76
C GLU A 140 12.36 10.07 6.27
N GLY A 141 11.43 10.94 5.88
CA GLY A 141 11.22 11.28 4.46
C GLY A 141 10.87 10.06 3.61
N ARG A 142 11.81 9.66 2.75
CA ARG A 142 11.67 8.51 1.84
C ARG A 142 12.44 7.26 2.32
N ARG A 143 13.11 7.34 3.46
CA ARG A 143 13.88 6.24 4.04
C ARG A 143 13.14 5.66 5.23
N THR A 144 12.91 4.34 5.19
CA THR A 144 12.35 3.56 6.29
C THR A 144 13.38 2.55 6.76
N GLU A 145 13.62 2.50 8.05
CA GLU A 145 14.55 1.59 8.68
C GLU A 145 13.82 0.69 9.68
N ILE A 146 14.15 -0.60 9.69
CA ILE A 146 13.57 -1.60 10.58
C ILE A 146 14.65 -2.47 11.19
N GLY A 147 14.52 -2.74 12.50
CA GLY A 147 15.33 -3.70 13.21
C GLY A 147 14.58 -5.00 13.50
N ARG A 148 15.32 -6.04 13.82
CA ARG A 148 14.74 -7.32 14.25
C ARG A 148 13.78 -7.09 15.41
N SER A 149 12.52 -7.53 15.26
CA SER A 149 11.46 -7.21 16.20
C SER A 149 10.54 -8.40 16.47
N ARG A 150 10.06 -8.48 17.71
CA ARG A 150 8.98 -9.38 18.12
C ARG A 150 7.67 -8.59 18.16
N LEU A 151 6.79 -8.88 17.24
CA LEU A 151 5.52 -8.19 17.12
C LEU A 151 4.53 -8.65 18.22
N LYS A 152 3.68 -7.73 18.64
CA LYS A 152 2.55 -7.97 19.54
C LYS A 152 1.24 -7.91 18.76
N ALA A 153 0.26 -8.71 19.19
CA ALA A 153 -1.07 -8.65 18.62
C ALA A 153 -1.72 -7.29 18.90
N VAL A 154 -2.44 -6.78 17.92
CA VAL A 154 -3.22 -5.54 18.02
C VAL A 154 -4.62 -5.76 17.45
N ASN A 155 -5.60 -5.04 18.01
CA ASN A 155 -6.92 -4.95 17.40
C ASN A 155 -6.89 -3.86 16.33
N VAL A 156 -7.35 -4.20 15.14
CA VAL A 156 -7.42 -3.28 14.01
C VAL A 156 -8.86 -3.18 13.53
N ARG A 157 -9.39 -1.98 13.48
CA ARG A 157 -10.62 -1.69 12.76
C ARG A 157 -10.23 -1.33 11.34
N VAL A 158 -10.57 -2.20 10.38
CA VAL A 158 -10.23 -1.99 8.98
C VAL A 158 -11.01 -0.77 8.44
N PRO A 159 -10.33 0.24 7.90
CA PRO A 159 -11.00 1.39 7.29
C PRO A 159 -11.80 1.01 6.05
N ALA A 160 -12.83 1.80 5.73
CA ALA A 160 -13.37 1.83 4.37
C ALA A 160 -12.30 2.38 3.41
N ASP A 161 -12.17 1.75 2.25
CA ASP A 161 -11.22 2.15 1.23
C ASP A 161 -11.63 3.49 0.59
N ILE A 162 -10.73 4.47 0.64
CA ILE A 162 -10.98 5.80 0.12
C ILE A 162 -11.19 5.79 -1.40
N SER A 163 -10.53 4.89 -2.14
CA SER A 163 -10.71 4.77 -3.60
C SER A 163 -12.13 4.30 -3.94
N SER A 164 -12.67 3.35 -3.17
CA SER A 164 -14.06 2.91 -3.31
C SER A 164 -15.05 3.99 -2.86
N ALA A 165 -14.75 4.70 -1.77
CA ALA A 165 -15.57 5.82 -1.28
C ALA A 165 -15.60 7.00 -2.27
N ALA A 166 -14.52 7.21 -3.01
CA ALA A 166 -14.35 8.33 -3.94
C ALA A 166 -15.49 8.41 -4.98
N TYR A 167 -16.00 7.27 -5.45
CA TYR A 167 -17.13 7.24 -6.38
C TYR A 167 -18.41 7.84 -5.76
N PHE A 168 -18.69 7.52 -4.50
CA PHE A 168 -19.83 8.06 -3.78
C PHE A 168 -19.60 9.52 -3.38
N MET A 169 -18.36 9.90 -3.07
CA MET A 169 -18.00 11.29 -2.81
C MET A 169 -18.17 12.15 -4.07
N ALA A 170 -17.74 11.65 -5.24
CA ALA A 170 -17.95 12.32 -6.52
C ALA A 170 -19.45 12.47 -6.86
N LEU A 171 -20.26 11.44 -6.59
CA LEU A 171 -21.70 11.52 -6.74
C LEU A 171 -22.30 12.61 -5.82
N GLY A 172 -21.82 12.72 -4.57
CA GLY A 172 -22.19 13.78 -3.64
C GLY A 172 -21.87 15.17 -4.21
N ALA A 173 -20.65 15.35 -4.71
CA ALA A 173 -20.20 16.62 -5.30
C ALA A 173 -21.05 17.06 -6.51
N LEU A 174 -21.46 16.10 -7.36
CA LEU A 174 -22.21 16.39 -8.59
C LEU A 174 -23.73 16.51 -8.41
N LYS A 175 -24.31 15.73 -7.50
CA LYS A 175 -25.77 15.55 -7.47
C LYS A 175 -26.46 15.90 -6.15
N GLY A 176 -25.71 15.97 -5.03
CA GLY A 176 -26.41 16.20 -3.77
C GLY A 176 -25.52 16.11 -2.54
N ARG A 177 -25.83 15.16 -1.65
CA ARG A 177 -25.14 15.01 -0.36
C ARG A 177 -24.83 13.54 -0.10
N THR A 178 -23.58 13.22 0.23
CA THR A 178 -23.16 11.86 0.55
C THR A 178 -22.31 11.84 1.80
N LEU A 179 -22.62 10.90 2.71
CA LEU A 179 -21.84 10.63 3.91
C LEU A 179 -21.14 9.27 3.76
N CYS A 180 -19.82 9.27 3.64
CA CYS A 180 -18.99 8.08 3.65
C CYS A 180 -18.41 7.88 5.05
N LYS A 181 -18.73 6.74 5.68
CA LYS A 181 -18.35 6.45 7.07
C LYS A 181 -17.07 5.63 7.18
N ASN A 182 -16.28 5.89 8.23
CA ASN A 182 -15.07 5.14 8.58
C ASN A 182 -14.05 5.07 7.43
N VAL A 183 -13.94 6.10 6.62
CA VAL A 183 -13.00 6.16 5.48
C VAL A 183 -11.58 6.32 5.99
N GLY A 184 -10.63 5.59 5.40
CA GLY A 184 -9.20 5.74 5.71
C GLY A 184 -8.68 7.12 5.35
N LEU A 185 -8.01 7.77 6.30
CA LEU A 185 -7.45 9.12 6.17
C LEU A 185 -5.93 9.12 6.12
N ASN A 186 -5.32 8.02 5.69
CA ASN A 186 -3.87 7.96 5.53
C ASN A 186 -3.39 9.03 4.53
N PRO A 187 -2.47 9.95 4.92
CA PRO A 187 -2.01 11.03 4.05
C PRO A 187 -1.41 10.57 2.72
N THR A 188 -0.89 9.34 2.65
CA THR A 188 -0.35 8.76 1.41
C THR A 188 -1.44 8.27 0.45
N ARG A 189 -2.72 8.36 0.85
CA ARG A 189 -3.90 7.89 0.10
C ARG A 189 -4.96 8.96 -0.10
N THR A 190 -4.86 10.10 0.59
CA THR A 190 -5.90 11.14 0.59
C THR A 190 -5.73 12.18 -0.53
N GLY A 191 -5.00 11.85 -1.60
CA GLY A 191 -4.82 12.75 -2.74
C GLY A 191 -6.14 13.21 -3.38
N ILE A 192 -7.18 12.37 -3.36
CA ILE A 192 -8.52 12.78 -3.82
C ILE A 192 -9.05 14.01 -3.06
N LEU A 193 -8.77 14.14 -1.75
CA LEU A 193 -9.18 15.31 -0.97
C LEU A 193 -8.43 16.56 -1.42
N THR A 194 -7.14 16.43 -1.75
CA THR A 194 -6.36 17.53 -2.36
C THR A 194 -6.93 17.95 -3.71
N ALA A 195 -7.36 16.98 -4.53
CA ALA A 195 -8.03 17.28 -5.79
C ALA A 195 -9.40 17.96 -5.54
N PHE A 196 -10.13 17.54 -4.52
CA PHE A 196 -11.40 18.15 -4.11
C PHE A 196 -11.22 19.61 -3.68
N ASP A 197 -10.19 19.92 -2.87
CA ASP A 197 -9.87 21.29 -2.47
C ASP A 197 -9.64 22.18 -3.71
N ARG A 198 -8.87 21.69 -4.68
CA ARG A 198 -8.59 22.44 -5.92
C ARG A 198 -9.82 22.58 -6.84
N LEU A 199 -10.65 21.52 -6.93
CA LEU A 199 -11.89 21.53 -7.72
C LEU A 199 -13.00 22.41 -7.11
N GLY A 200 -12.86 22.84 -5.85
CA GLY A 200 -13.90 23.56 -5.13
C GLY A 200 -14.99 22.67 -4.56
N VAL A 201 -14.73 21.37 -4.38
CA VAL A 201 -15.69 20.44 -3.76
C VAL A 201 -15.83 20.78 -2.27
N ARG A 202 -17.07 20.98 -1.83
CA ARG A 202 -17.39 21.19 -0.42
C ARG A 202 -17.47 19.84 0.29
N TYR A 203 -16.56 19.62 1.23
CA TYR A 203 -16.58 18.43 2.09
C TYR A 203 -16.17 18.78 3.52
N SER A 204 -16.53 17.91 4.45
CA SER A 204 -16.17 18.01 5.87
C SER A 204 -15.81 16.63 6.42
N ILE A 205 -14.78 16.57 7.24
CA ILE A 205 -14.43 15.38 8.01
C ILE A 205 -15.09 15.55 9.39
N LEU A 206 -16.19 14.81 9.65
CA LEU A 206 -17.03 14.98 10.83
C LEU A 206 -16.49 14.30 12.07
N SER A 207 -15.70 13.25 11.91
CA SER A 207 -15.09 12.49 12.99
C SER A 207 -13.72 12.01 12.62
N ARG A 208 -12.87 11.77 13.63
CA ARG A 208 -11.55 11.15 13.45
C ARG A 208 -11.32 10.12 14.53
N GLN A 209 -10.83 8.94 14.14
CA GLN A 209 -10.48 7.85 15.04
C GLN A 209 -9.19 7.21 14.56
N ALA A 210 -8.43 6.58 15.46
CA ALA A 210 -7.21 5.86 15.11
C ALA A 210 -7.32 4.40 15.57
N SER A 211 -6.87 3.48 14.70
CA SER A 211 -6.83 2.05 15.00
C SER A 211 -5.72 1.37 14.21
N GLY A 212 -4.87 0.58 14.88
CA GLY A 212 -3.77 -0.13 14.22
C GLY A 212 -2.75 0.77 13.49
N GLY A 213 -2.58 2.01 13.97
CA GLY A 213 -1.68 3.00 13.35
C GLY A 213 -2.32 3.79 12.19
N GLU A 214 -3.55 3.48 11.81
CA GLU A 214 -4.29 4.18 10.75
C GLU A 214 -5.34 5.12 11.33
N GLU A 215 -5.47 6.29 10.71
CA GLU A 215 -6.54 7.24 11.00
C GLU A 215 -7.73 7.01 10.07
N THR A 216 -8.94 7.13 10.60
CA THR A 216 -10.20 7.06 9.86
C THR A 216 -11.11 8.21 10.20
N GLY A 217 -12.04 8.52 9.30
CA GLY A 217 -13.05 9.55 9.56
C GLY A 217 -14.31 9.36 8.74
N ASP A 218 -15.36 10.06 9.16
CA ASP A 218 -16.59 10.17 8.39
C ASP A 218 -16.49 11.41 7.49
N ILE A 219 -16.61 11.23 6.18
CA ILE A 219 -16.47 12.30 5.18
C ILE A 219 -17.85 12.61 4.62
N LEU A 220 -18.30 13.83 4.84
CA LEU A 220 -19.51 14.39 4.24
C LEU A 220 -19.09 15.19 3.02
N VAL A 221 -19.68 14.91 1.86
CA VAL A 221 -19.50 15.70 0.62
C VAL A 221 -20.84 16.25 0.19
N GLU A 222 -20.85 17.49 -0.25
CA GLU A 222 -22.05 18.21 -0.67
C GLU A 222 -21.93 18.70 -2.12
N LYS A 223 -23.08 18.88 -2.80
CA LYS A 223 -23.10 19.41 -4.15
C LYS A 223 -22.31 20.70 -4.26
N SER A 224 -21.47 20.80 -5.27
CA SER A 224 -20.50 21.87 -5.45
C SER A 224 -20.45 22.33 -6.91
N ASP A 225 -20.12 23.59 -7.12
CA ASP A 225 -19.78 24.12 -8.43
C ASP A 225 -18.28 23.90 -8.63
N LEU A 226 -17.95 23.08 -9.64
CA LEU A 226 -16.59 22.62 -9.86
C LEU A 226 -15.80 23.57 -10.73
N HIS A 227 -14.53 23.80 -10.40
CA HIS A 227 -13.61 24.62 -11.16
C HIS A 227 -12.50 23.79 -11.78
N ALA A 228 -11.95 24.28 -12.90
CA ALA A 228 -10.84 23.63 -13.57
C ALA A 228 -9.59 23.57 -12.69
N ILE A 229 -8.83 22.47 -12.81
CA ILE A 229 -7.61 22.23 -12.04
C ILE A 229 -6.44 21.78 -12.91
N SER A 230 -5.23 21.93 -12.37
CA SER A 230 -4.03 21.33 -12.93
C SER A 230 -3.41 20.38 -11.92
N LEU A 231 -3.16 19.13 -12.36
CA LEU A 231 -2.43 18.10 -11.61
C LEU A 231 -1.13 17.79 -12.32
N THR A 232 -0.08 17.58 -11.51
CA THR A 232 1.29 17.31 -11.97
C THR A 232 1.76 15.92 -11.53
N ALA A 233 2.93 15.51 -12.00
CA ALA A 233 3.55 14.24 -11.59
C ALA A 233 3.76 14.11 -10.07
N GLU A 234 3.84 15.21 -9.34
CA GLU A 234 3.99 15.19 -7.87
C GLU A 234 2.68 14.83 -7.16
N ASP A 235 1.54 15.17 -7.74
CA ASP A 235 0.20 14.88 -7.19
C ASP A 235 -0.20 13.41 -7.39
N VAL A 236 0.18 12.83 -8.55
CA VAL A 236 -0.27 11.53 -9.04
C VAL A 236 -0.13 10.38 -8.04
N PRO A 237 1.01 10.18 -7.33
CA PRO A 237 1.21 9.01 -6.48
C PRO A 237 0.21 8.87 -5.33
N SER A 238 -0.31 9.99 -4.82
CA SER A 238 -1.26 10.01 -3.69
C SER A 238 -2.71 9.74 -4.11
N MET A 239 -3.00 9.79 -5.43
CA MET A 239 -4.35 9.68 -6.01
C MET A 239 -4.40 8.88 -7.31
N ILE A 240 -3.41 8.02 -7.57
CA ILE A 240 -3.29 7.30 -8.84
C ILE A 240 -4.54 6.46 -9.16
N ASP A 241 -5.12 5.82 -8.15
CA ASP A 241 -6.32 4.99 -8.30
C ASP A 241 -7.58 5.83 -8.57
N GLU A 242 -7.58 7.11 -8.17
CA GLU A 242 -8.68 8.05 -8.32
C GLU A 242 -8.57 8.96 -9.57
N LEU A 243 -7.45 8.96 -10.28
CA LEU A 243 -7.24 9.83 -11.45
C LEU A 243 -8.35 9.71 -12.53
N PRO A 244 -8.85 8.50 -12.87
CA PRO A 244 -9.96 8.39 -13.84
C PRO A 244 -11.22 9.09 -13.33
N LEU A 245 -11.49 9.01 -12.02
CA LEU A 245 -12.64 9.67 -11.40
C LEU A 245 -12.46 11.20 -11.32
N ILE A 246 -11.24 11.64 -11.03
CA ILE A 246 -10.89 13.08 -11.03
C ILE A 246 -11.05 13.64 -12.45
N ALA A 247 -10.61 12.92 -13.48
CA ALA A 247 -10.82 13.32 -14.87
C ALA A 247 -12.32 13.44 -15.21
N LEU A 248 -13.16 12.52 -14.70
CA LEU A 248 -14.60 12.63 -14.81
C LEU A 248 -15.13 13.92 -14.15
N LEU A 249 -14.69 14.25 -12.92
CA LEU A 249 -15.08 15.48 -12.24
C LEU A 249 -14.65 16.72 -13.02
N CYS A 250 -13.45 16.71 -13.61
CA CYS A 250 -12.96 17.79 -14.47
C CYS A 250 -13.85 18.02 -15.69
N ALA A 251 -14.49 16.96 -16.23
CA ALA A 251 -15.43 17.11 -17.34
C ALA A 251 -16.73 17.85 -16.96
N PHE A 252 -17.04 17.97 -15.67
CA PHE A 252 -18.15 18.75 -15.12
C PHE A 252 -17.72 20.11 -14.56
N ALA A 253 -16.42 20.39 -14.55
CA ALA A 253 -15.85 21.63 -14.02
C ALA A 253 -15.92 22.76 -15.07
N GLU A 254 -16.07 23.99 -14.60
CA GLU A 254 -15.97 25.17 -15.45
C GLU A 254 -14.49 25.47 -15.80
N GLY A 255 -14.18 25.63 -17.09
CA GLY A 255 -12.85 25.92 -17.60
C GLY A 255 -12.10 24.68 -18.09
N GLU A 256 -10.79 24.84 -18.36
CA GLU A 256 -9.92 23.79 -18.91
C GLU A 256 -9.07 23.16 -17.79
N SER A 257 -9.27 21.88 -17.53
CA SER A 257 -8.46 21.11 -16.58
C SER A 257 -7.31 20.38 -17.28
N ARG A 258 -6.19 20.23 -16.60
CA ARG A 258 -5.00 19.53 -17.12
C ARG A 258 -4.46 18.51 -16.12
N ILE A 259 -4.27 17.28 -16.56
CA ILE A 259 -3.62 16.22 -15.79
C ILE A 259 -2.35 15.81 -16.54
N SER A 260 -1.21 15.87 -15.88
CA SER A 260 0.10 15.52 -16.45
C SER A 260 0.87 14.59 -15.51
N GLY A 261 1.83 13.82 -16.08
CA GLY A 261 2.67 12.93 -15.29
C GLY A 261 2.04 11.58 -14.92
N ALA A 262 0.89 11.23 -15.50
CA ALA A 262 0.17 9.97 -15.24
C ALA A 262 0.62 8.82 -16.17
N ARG A 263 1.91 8.71 -16.48
CA ARG A 263 2.43 7.72 -17.46
C ARG A 263 2.27 6.26 -17.01
N GLU A 264 2.04 6.02 -15.72
CA GLU A 264 1.90 4.68 -15.15
C GLU A 264 0.45 4.17 -15.09
N LEU A 265 -0.51 4.94 -15.59
CA LEU A 265 -1.93 4.55 -15.73
C LEU A 265 -2.13 3.60 -16.90
#